data_47c22bdcc8211d49ea5e3f132d4f81b3
#
_entry.id   47c22bdcc8211d49ea5e3f132d4f81b3
#
_cell.length_a   1.000
_cell.length_b   1.000
_cell.length_c   1.000
_cell.angle_alpha   90.00
_cell.angle_beta   90.00
_cell.angle_gamma   90.00
#
_symmetry.space_group_name_H-M   'P 1'
#
loop_
_entity.id
_entity.type
_entity.pdbx_description
1 polymer ?
#
loop_
_entity_poly.entity_id
_entity_poly.type
_entity_poly.pdbx_seq_one_letter_code
_entity_poly.pdbx_strand_id
1 'polypeptide(L)'
;MTAMHAKIGDTVTFSKTVGESDVYMFAGLTGDLSQNHVDEQFMSHSIYGHRIAHGALMVGFMSTASTRMIEESLKKGIDSTPVSLGYDGVRFLKPVFFGDTVTVTYVIAEIEEERRRTLANIEIKNQNGDLVAVGKHITKWTLNVSQR
;
A
#
# COMPACT_ATOMS: atom_id res chain seq x y z
N MET A 1 29.30 -8.23 -1.09
CA MET A 1 27.84 -8.40 -1.19
C MET A 1 27.18 -7.22 -0.51
N THR A 2 26.50 -6.39 -1.25
CA THR A 2 25.68 -5.33 -0.65
C THR A 2 24.45 -5.98 -0.04
N ALA A 3 24.50 -6.21 1.25
CA ALA A 3 23.37 -6.74 1.98
C ALA A 3 22.18 -5.78 1.79
N MET A 4 21.02 -6.27 1.48
CA MET A 4 19.80 -5.46 1.36
C MET A 4 19.31 -4.94 2.72
N HIS A 5 20.01 -5.25 3.80
CA HIS A 5 19.74 -4.89 5.21
C HIS A 5 18.29 -5.04 5.64
N ALA A 6 17.48 -5.72 4.83
CA ALA A 6 16.15 -6.16 5.16
C ALA A 6 16.22 -7.58 5.71
N LYS A 7 15.40 -7.89 6.69
CA LYS A 7 15.29 -9.23 7.28
C LYS A 7 13.83 -9.70 7.13
N ILE A 8 13.66 -11.01 6.94
CA ILE A 8 12.34 -11.62 7.03
C ILE A 8 11.75 -11.30 8.40
N GLY A 9 10.52 -10.80 8.43
CA GLY A 9 9.83 -10.34 9.63
C GLY A 9 9.97 -8.85 9.93
N ASP A 10 10.87 -8.12 9.25
CA ASP A 10 10.90 -6.65 9.38
C ASP A 10 9.54 -6.09 9.02
N THR A 11 9.00 -5.23 9.89
CA THR A 11 7.62 -4.75 9.82
C THR A 11 7.56 -3.25 9.96
N VAL A 12 6.74 -2.62 9.13
CA VAL A 12 6.34 -1.22 9.27
C VAL A 12 4.83 -1.11 9.22
N THR A 13 4.32 -0.05 9.83
CA THR A 13 2.90 0.29 9.81
C THR A 13 2.68 1.71 9.34
N PHE A 14 1.53 1.94 8.74
CA PHE A 14 1.06 3.26 8.32
C PHE A 14 -0.44 3.35 8.55
N SER A 15 -0.90 4.41 9.20
CA SER A 15 -2.33 4.64 9.42
C SER A 15 -2.78 5.93 8.76
N LYS A 16 -3.98 5.90 8.21
CA LYS A 16 -4.60 7.02 7.50
C LYS A 16 -6.11 7.03 7.76
N THR A 17 -6.65 8.15 8.21
CA THR A 17 -8.09 8.37 8.17
C THR A 17 -8.48 8.82 6.77
N VAL A 18 -9.35 8.06 6.12
CA VAL A 18 -9.77 8.29 4.74
C VAL A 18 -10.90 9.31 4.72
N GLY A 19 -10.59 10.51 4.28
CA GLY A 19 -11.57 11.59 4.16
C GLY A 19 -12.18 11.67 2.76
N GLU A 20 -13.28 12.44 2.65
CA GLU A 20 -13.90 12.77 1.36
C GLU A 20 -12.89 13.43 0.41
N SER A 21 -12.03 14.32 0.92
CA SER A 21 -10.99 14.99 0.13
C SER A 21 -10.00 14.01 -0.50
N ASP A 22 -9.63 12.94 0.21
CA ASP A 22 -8.72 11.91 -0.31
C ASP A 22 -9.36 11.18 -1.50
N VAL A 23 -10.62 10.83 -1.38
CA VAL A 23 -11.36 10.12 -2.43
C VAL A 23 -11.59 11.02 -3.65
N TYR A 24 -12.01 12.27 -3.45
CA TYR A 24 -12.19 13.19 -4.57
C TYR A 24 -10.89 13.59 -5.24
N MET A 25 -9.82 13.73 -4.48
CA MET A 25 -8.49 13.99 -5.05
C MET A 25 -8.03 12.81 -5.92
N PHE A 26 -8.21 11.57 -5.45
CA PHE A 26 -7.91 10.36 -6.22
C PHE A 26 -8.78 10.27 -7.49
N ALA A 27 -10.08 10.52 -7.37
CA ALA A 27 -11.01 10.53 -8.50
C ALA A 27 -10.61 11.57 -9.55
N GLY A 28 -10.26 12.77 -9.13
CA GLY A 28 -9.81 13.85 -10.02
C GLY A 28 -8.47 13.56 -10.69
N LEU A 29 -7.53 12.98 -9.94
CA LEU A 29 -6.20 12.64 -10.43
C LEU A 29 -6.24 11.53 -11.48
N THR A 30 -7.05 10.50 -11.25
CA THR A 30 -7.10 9.29 -12.09
C THR A 30 -8.18 9.32 -13.16
N GLY A 31 -9.22 10.16 -13.00
CA GLY A 31 -10.40 10.16 -13.83
C GLY A 31 -11.45 9.11 -13.42
N ASP A 32 -11.23 8.37 -12.32
CA ASP A 32 -12.20 7.39 -11.82
C ASP A 32 -13.27 8.06 -10.97
N LEU A 33 -14.29 8.59 -11.66
CA LEU A 33 -15.45 9.28 -11.12
C LEU A 33 -16.68 8.35 -11.02
N SER A 34 -16.46 7.07 -10.73
CA SER A 34 -17.54 6.11 -10.53
C SER A 34 -18.50 6.59 -9.44
N GLN A 35 -19.81 6.40 -9.66
CA GLN A 35 -20.86 6.74 -8.71
C GLN A 35 -20.64 6.15 -7.32
N ASN A 36 -19.97 5.00 -7.23
CA ASN A 36 -19.61 4.38 -5.95
C ASN A 36 -18.83 5.31 -5.04
N HIS A 37 -18.08 6.25 -5.61
CA HIS A 37 -17.16 7.11 -4.89
C HIS A 37 -17.64 8.56 -4.76
N VAL A 38 -18.47 9.02 -5.70
CA VAL A 38 -18.80 10.44 -5.80
C VAL A 38 -20.30 10.77 -5.71
N ASP A 39 -21.17 9.76 -5.71
CA ASP A 39 -22.63 9.97 -5.71
C ASP A 39 -23.27 9.34 -4.46
N GLU A 40 -23.46 10.14 -3.41
CA GLU A 40 -24.11 9.69 -2.17
C GLU A 40 -25.56 9.28 -2.40
N GLN A 41 -26.28 10.01 -3.25
CA GLN A 41 -27.69 9.69 -3.54
C GLN A 41 -27.81 8.31 -4.19
N PHE A 42 -26.95 8.02 -5.16
CA PHE A 42 -26.88 6.69 -5.78
C PHE A 42 -26.54 5.62 -4.75
N MET A 43 -25.51 5.85 -3.95
CA MET A 43 -25.02 4.87 -2.99
C MET A 43 -25.91 4.65 -1.79
N SER A 44 -26.77 5.63 -1.43
CA SER A 44 -27.74 5.47 -0.36
C SER A 44 -28.75 4.34 -0.63
N HIS A 45 -28.98 3.99 -1.89
CA HIS A 45 -29.86 2.88 -2.31
C HIS A 45 -29.11 1.55 -2.52
N SER A 46 -27.79 1.56 -2.36
CA SER A 46 -26.96 0.35 -2.49
C SER A 46 -26.91 -0.44 -1.17
N ILE A 47 -26.41 -1.68 -1.25
CA ILE A 47 -26.15 -2.49 -0.07
C ILE A 47 -25.12 -1.85 0.89
N TYR A 48 -24.34 -0.89 0.42
CA TYR A 48 -23.34 -0.18 1.22
C TYR A 48 -23.92 1.01 1.98
N GLY A 49 -25.01 1.60 1.49
CA GLY A 49 -25.71 2.72 2.12
C GLY A 49 -25.01 4.08 2.03
N HIS A 50 -23.73 4.11 1.70
CA HIS A 50 -22.88 5.31 1.60
C HIS A 50 -21.84 5.15 0.52
N ARG A 51 -21.22 6.27 0.09
CA ARG A 51 -20.06 6.26 -0.79
C ARG A 51 -18.90 5.49 -0.14
N ILE A 52 -18.16 4.79 -0.95
CA ILE A 52 -16.98 4.02 -0.54
C ILE A 52 -15.72 4.54 -1.23
N ALA A 53 -14.57 4.40 -0.58
CA ALA A 53 -13.29 4.73 -1.17
C ALA A 53 -12.94 3.75 -2.30
N HIS A 54 -12.16 4.23 -3.27
CA HIS A 54 -11.60 3.37 -4.32
C HIS A 54 -10.72 2.28 -3.69
N GLY A 55 -10.90 1.04 -4.14
CA GLY A 55 -9.97 -0.02 -3.76
C GLY A 55 -8.53 0.32 -4.17
N ALA A 56 -8.35 0.91 -5.35
CA ALA A 56 -7.04 1.34 -5.85
C ALA A 56 -6.35 2.39 -4.95
N LEU A 57 -7.10 3.20 -4.19
CA LEU A 57 -6.52 4.10 -3.19
C LEU A 57 -5.80 3.32 -2.09
N MET A 58 -6.27 2.13 -1.73
CA MET A 58 -5.62 1.25 -0.76
C MET A 58 -4.22 0.83 -1.24
N VAL A 59 -4.05 0.60 -2.55
CA VAL A 59 -2.73 0.31 -3.14
C VAL A 59 -1.80 1.51 -2.97
N GLY A 60 -2.30 2.72 -3.07
CA GLY A 60 -1.54 3.94 -2.74
C GLY A 60 -1.03 3.94 -1.29
N PHE A 61 -1.83 3.50 -0.34
CA PHE A 61 -1.40 3.37 1.06
C PHE A 61 -0.39 2.23 1.26
N MET A 62 -0.51 1.15 0.51
CA MET A 62 0.51 0.09 0.47
C MET A 62 1.86 0.67 -0.01
N SER A 63 1.83 1.55 -1.00
CA SER A 63 3.03 2.23 -1.51
C SER A 63 3.69 3.10 -0.42
N THR A 64 2.92 3.81 0.39
CA THR A 64 3.45 4.56 1.53
C THR A 64 4.16 3.66 2.53
N ALA A 65 3.57 2.52 2.86
CA ALA A 65 4.19 1.56 3.77
C ALA A 65 5.50 1.00 3.19
N SER A 66 5.55 0.71 1.89
CA SER A 66 6.78 0.26 1.23
C SER A 66 7.89 1.32 1.29
N THR A 67 7.54 2.59 1.11
CA THR A 67 8.48 3.71 1.25
C THR A 67 9.07 3.78 2.66
N ARG A 68 8.25 3.61 3.68
CA ARG A 68 8.73 3.56 5.09
C ARG A 68 9.70 2.40 5.31
N MET A 69 9.42 1.22 4.77
CA MET A 69 10.33 0.08 4.85
C MET A 69 11.66 0.37 4.15
N ILE A 70 11.61 1.00 2.99
CA ILE A 70 12.79 1.43 2.24
C ILE A 70 13.62 2.43 3.06
N GLU A 71 12.98 3.45 3.64
CA GLU A 71 13.66 4.45 4.47
C GLU A 71 14.37 3.83 5.66
N GLU A 72 13.74 2.88 6.36
CA GLU A 72 14.37 2.14 7.45
C GLU A 72 15.58 1.32 6.99
N SER A 73 15.53 0.77 5.79
CA SER A 73 16.65 0.04 5.20
C SER A 73 17.79 0.98 4.79
N LEU A 74 17.47 2.11 4.16
CA LEU A 74 18.46 3.11 3.73
C LEU A 74 19.21 3.75 4.92
N LYS A 75 18.55 3.95 6.05
CA LYS A 75 19.17 4.43 7.30
C LYS A 75 20.28 3.50 7.79
N LYS A 76 20.26 2.23 7.41
CA LYS A 76 21.29 1.24 7.73
C LYS A 76 22.51 1.31 6.78
N GLY A 77 22.58 2.29 5.88
CA GLY A 77 23.71 2.56 5.01
C GLY A 77 23.70 1.80 3.69
N ILE A 78 22.53 1.42 3.18
CA ILE A 78 22.45 0.78 1.87
C ILE A 78 22.66 1.83 0.77
N ASP A 79 23.59 1.57 -0.13
CA ASP A 79 23.78 2.33 -1.36
C ASP A 79 23.06 1.63 -2.52
N SER A 80 21.77 1.90 -2.63
CA SER A 80 20.89 1.31 -3.63
C SER A 80 19.74 2.24 -3.94
N THR A 81 19.20 2.18 -5.15
CA THR A 81 17.96 2.83 -5.52
C THR A 81 16.86 1.76 -5.60
N PRO A 82 16.01 1.65 -4.58
CA PRO A 82 14.92 0.68 -4.62
C PRO A 82 13.78 1.17 -5.52
N VAL A 83 13.20 0.24 -6.26
CA VAL A 83 12.04 0.50 -7.12
C VAL A 83 10.97 -0.56 -6.91
N SER A 84 9.70 -0.14 -6.95
CA SER A 84 8.57 -1.06 -6.95
C SER A 84 8.49 -1.76 -8.31
N LEU A 85 8.43 -3.09 -8.29
CA LEU A 85 8.15 -3.87 -9.51
C LEU A 85 6.66 -4.15 -9.69
N GLY A 86 5.89 -4.04 -8.63
CA GLY A 86 4.45 -4.26 -8.70
C GLY A 86 3.88 -4.96 -7.46
N TYR A 87 2.61 -5.29 -7.59
CA TYR A 87 1.82 -5.93 -6.54
C TYR A 87 1.16 -7.18 -7.09
N ASP A 88 1.22 -8.27 -6.33
CA ASP A 88 0.55 -9.53 -6.64
C ASP A 88 -0.57 -9.79 -5.63
N GLY A 89 -1.61 -10.51 -6.08
CA GLY A 89 -2.67 -10.99 -5.20
C GLY A 89 -3.42 -9.90 -4.46
N VAL A 90 -3.53 -8.71 -5.04
CA VAL A 90 -4.32 -7.63 -4.45
C VAL A 90 -5.79 -8.01 -4.43
N ARG A 91 -6.41 -7.91 -3.25
CA ARG A 91 -7.84 -8.16 -3.06
C ARG A 91 -8.44 -7.09 -2.14
N PHE A 92 -9.61 -6.61 -2.50
CA PHE A 92 -10.43 -5.70 -1.71
C PHE A 92 -11.53 -6.53 -1.06
N LEU A 93 -11.45 -6.72 0.24
CA LEU A 93 -12.24 -7.71 0.96
C LEU A 93 -13.49 -7.10 1.61
N LYS A 94 -13.39 -5.83 2.02
CA LYS A 94 -14.49 -5.05 2.60
C LYS A 94 -14.42 -3.60 2.13
N PRO A 95 -15.57 -2.90 2.06
CA PRO A 95 -15.60 -1.48 1.71
C PRO A 95 -14.90 -0.65 2.78
N VAL A 96 -14.27 0.43 2.34
CA VAL A 96 -13.74 1.49 3.22
C VAL A 96 -14.63 2.70 3.04
N PHE A 97 -15.25 3.15 4.12
CA PHE A 97 -16.13 4.32 4.12
C PHE A 97 -15.35 5.59 4.43
N PHE A 98 -15.90 6.73 4.01
CA PHE A 98 -15.36 8.02 4.40
C PHE A 98 -15.40 8.16 5.93
N GLY A 99 -14.29 8.56 6.53
CA GLY A 99 -14.12 8.62 7.97
C GLY A 99 -13.48 7.38 8.60
N ASP A 100 -13.38 6.26 7.86
CA ASP A 100 -12.64 5.10 8.35
C ASP A 100 -11.16 5.42 8.49
N THR A 101 -10.55 4.87 9.53
CA THR A 101 -9.10 4.89 9.70
C THR A 101 -8.55 3.51 9.37
N VAL A 102 -7.74 3.45 8.32
CA VAL A 102 -7.10 2.22 7.90
C VAL A 102 -5.66 2.17 8.37
N THR A 103 -5.19 0.99 8.75
CA THR A 103 -3.81 0.71 9.14
C THR A 103 -3.24 -0.34 8.21
N VAL A 104 -2.18 0.03 7.51
CA VAL A 104 -1.40 -0.86 6.66
C VAL A 104 -0.31 -1.50 7.50
N THR A 105 -0.22 -2.82 7.47
CA THR A 105 0.90 -3.59 8.02
C THR A 105 1.66 -4.22 6.87
N TYR A 106 2.94 -3.89 6.75
CA TYR A 106 3.84 -4.32 5.70
C TYR A 106 4.96 -5.15 6.32
N VAL A 107 5.06 -6.41 5.95
CA VAL A 107 6.01 -7.36 6.54
C VAL A 107 6.86 -8.00 5.46
N ILE A 108 8.18 -7.92 5.58
CA ILE A 108 9.09 -8.63 4.68
C ILE A 108 8.90 -10.14 4.90
N ALA A 109 8.45 -10.82 3.86
CA ALA A 109 8.15 -12.26 3.89
C ALA A 109 9.23 -13.10 3.21
N GLU A 110 9.90 -12.56 2.19
CA GLU A 110 10.89 -13.27 1.40
C GLU A 110 11.98 -12.33 0.90
N ILE A 111 13.19 -12.86 0.76
CA ILE A 111 14.36 -12.17 0.21
C ILE A 111 14.97 -13.04 -0.87
N GLU A 112 14.96 -12.54 -2.10
CA GLU A 112 15.62 -13.17 -3.26
C GLU A 112 16.97 -12.48 -3.51
N GLU A 113 18.04 -12.97 -2.88
CA GLU A 113 19.38 -12.35 -2.94
C GLU A 113 19.91 -12.22 -4.37
N GLU A 114 19.86 -13.29 -5.15
CA GLU A 114 20.36 -13.30 -6.53
C GLU A 114 19.63 -12.29 -7.43
N ARG A 115 18.35 -12.11 -7.21
CA ARG A 115 17.51 -11.17 -7.95
C ARG A 115 17.51 -9.77 -7.33
N ARG A 116 18.12 -9.61 -6.16
CA ARG A 116 18.08 -8.37 -5.37
C ARG A 116 16.65 -7.86 -5.18
N ARG A 117 15.78 -8.74 -4.70
CA ARG A 117 14.37 -8.44 -4.45
C ARG A 117 13.98 -8.74 -3.02
N THR A 118 13.09 -7.93 -2.49
CA THR A 118 12.34 -8.26 -1.28
C THR A 118 10.86 -8.37 -1.64
N LEU A 119 10.21 -9.38 -1.08
CA LEU A 119 8.76 -9.57 -1.20
C LEU A 119 8.14 -9.35 0.18
N ALA A 120 7.09 -8.57 0.22
CA ALA A 120 6.38 -8.26 1.45
C ALA A 120 4.92 -8.68 1.37
N ASN A 121 4.40 -9.22 2.48
CA ASN A 121 2.97 -9.39 2.67
C ASN A 121 2.39 -8.10 3.25
N ILE A 122 1.22 -7.73 2.77
CA ILE A 122 0.54 -6.51 3.18
C ILE A 122 -0.88 -6.84 3.59
N GLU A 123 -1.27 -6.33 4.75
CA GLU A 123 -2.65 -6.32 5.23
C GLU A 123 -3.08 -4.90 5.53
N ILE A 124 -4.33 -4.57 5.21
CA ILE A 124 -4.95 -3.31 5.60
C ILE A 124 -6.19 -3.62 6.42
N LYS A 125 -6.26 -3.08 7.64
CA LYS A 125 -7.39 -3.20 8.55
C LYS A 125 -8.00 -1.84 8.85
N ASN A 126 -9.31 -1.79 9.03
CA ASN A 126 -9.99 -0.59 9.51
C ASN A 126 -9.87 -0.45 11.04
N GLN A 127 -10.48 0.61 11.60
CA GLN A 127 -10.47 0.88 13.05
C GLN A 127 -11.15 -0.22 13.90
N ASN A 128 -11.99 -1.04 13.29
CA ASN A 128 -12.66 -2.15 13.95
C ASN A 128 -11.86 -3.45 13.92
N GLY A 129 -10.66 -3.43 13.28
CA GLY A 129 -9.84 -4.63 13.08
C GLY A 129 -10.29 -5.49 11.91
N ASP A 130 -11.25 -5.06 11.11
CA ASP A 130 -11.67 -5.77 9.90
C ASP A 130 -10.60 -5.69 8.82
N LEU A 131 -10.28 -6.82 8.22
CA LEU A 131 -9.37 -6.89 7.08
C LEU A 131 -10.09 -6.36 5.84
N VAL A 132 -9.64 -5.22 5.32
CA VAL A 132 -10.28 -4.53 4.18
C VAL A 132 -9.55 -4.77 2.87
N ALA A 133 -8.23 -4.96 2.89
CA ALA A 133 -7.45 -5.27 1.71
C ALA A 133 -6.20 -6.08 2.05
N VAL A 134 -5.69 -6.82 1.07
CA VAL A 134 -4.44 -7.57 1.14
C VAL A 134 -3.67 -7.43 -0.17
N GLY A 135 -2.37 -7.71 -0.13
CA GLY A 135 -1.52 -7.79 -1.31
C GLY A 135 -0.12 -8.26 -0.97
N LYS A 136 0.66 -8.50 -2.02
CA LYS A 136 2.11 -8.70 -1.93
C LYS A 136 2.80 -7.62 -2.72
N HIS A 137 3.89 -7.09 -2.21
CA HIS A 137 4.70 -6.08 -2.89
C HIS A 137 6.07 -6.63 -3.22
N ILE A 138 6.56 -6.32 -4.40
CA ILE A 138 7.88 -6.73 -4.87
C ILE A 138 8.73 -5.48 -5.05
N THR A 139 9.81 -5.37 -4.27
CA THR A 139 10.79 -4.29 -4.39
C THR A 139 12.08 -4.83 -5.00
N LYS A 140 12.58 -4.15 -6.01
CA LYS A 140 13.90 -4.38 -6.60
C LYS A 140 14.90 -3.38 -6.04
N TRP A 141 16.03 -3.87 -5.53
CA TRP A 141 17.14 -3.08 -5.01
C TRP A 141 18.22 -2.94 -6.09
N THR A 142 18.15 -1.85 -6.86
CA THR A 142 19.09 -1.62 -7.96
C THR A 142 20.44 -1.11 -7.45
N LEU A 143 21.52 -1.44 -8.14
CA LEU A 143 22.84 -0.87 -7.86
C LEU A 143 22.91 0.57 -8.41
N ASN A 144 23.53 1.45 -7.64
CA ASN A 144 23.85 2.79 -8.11
C ASN A 144 25.01 2.77 -9.13
N VAL A 145 25.08 3.78 -9.98
CA VAL A 145 26.03 3.84 -11.12
C VAL A 145 27.49 3.79 -10.67
N SER A 146 27.79 4.30 -9.48
CA SER A 146 29.14 4.29 -8.88
C SER A 146 29.65 2.88 -8.51
N GLN A 147 28.80 1.86 -8.61
CA GLN A 147 29.12 0.47 -8.25
C GLN A 147 29.12 -0.48 -9.47
N ARG A 148 29.15 0.07 -10.69
CA ARG A 148 29.24 -0.72 -11.93
C ARG A 148 30.68 -1.01 -12.32
#